data_7e3da2e47afcd0d65bf8905c3c20b7d1
#
_entry.id   7e3da2e47afcd0d65bf8905c3c20b7d1
#
_cell.length_a   1.000
_cell.length_b   1.000
_cell.length_c   1.000
_cell.angle_alpha   90.00
_cell.angle_beta   90.00
_cell.angle_gamma   90.00
#
_symmetry.space_group_name_H-M   'P 1'
#
loop_
_entity.id
_entity.type
_entity.pdbx_description
1 polymer ?
#
loop_
_entity_poly.entity_id
_entity_poly.type
_entity_poly.pdbx_seq_one_letter_code
_entity_poly.pdbx_strand_id
1 'polypeptide(L)'
;MNIKTLWPFKYKGFYGDTISGNFNMKHLNIDLHCDLLVYLMNPEHKIDSREMRCALPYLQEGNVKVQVMALYTATQKGSIANGIRQSEIFADLLKRDDFFLVNQESVNTIENYNGVGIVAAIENASNFCEEDTDLDEGFKNLDQIVQTTNGVLYMGITHHHENRFGGGNMATAGLKDDGKVLIDYLADQKMAIDLAHTSDQLAYDIFNYTSQRNYKIPILASHSNFRAVYPNNRNLPDELAKELIERRGLIGMNFIKDYIHKTDPEMLYDHIAYGMEMGAEDYIAYGADFYYDKLNPAYPRFFDTLGNAAVYPDINDKLEKIYSSEIADKISHKNALNFMKKVFSMKS
;
A
#
# COMPACT_ATOMS: atom_id res chain seq x y z
N MET A 1 2.46 -22.29 23.26
CA MET A 1 1.34 -23.09 22.79
C MET A 1 1.64 -23.50 21.35
N ASN A 2 1.59 -24.78 21.01
CA ASN A 2 2.13 -25.30 19.76
C ASN A 2 1.11 -25.10 18.63
N ILE A 3 1.39 -24.24 17.67
CA ILE A 3 0.52 -23.83 16.55
C ILE A 3 0.11 -25.00 15.64
N LYS A 4 0.72 -26.17 15.80
CA LYS A 4 0.46 -27.38 14.96
C LYS A 4 -0.89 -28.07 15.19
N THR A 5 -1.71 -27.63 16.12
CA THR A 5 -2.96 -28.34 16.52
C THR A 5 -4.26 -27.65 16.08
N LEU A 6 -4.22 -26.50 15.38
CA LEU A 6 -5.42 -25.74 15.01
C LEU A 6 -5.78 -25.76 13.52
N TRP A 7 -5.05 -26.50 12.67
CA TRP A 7 -5.28 -26.47 11.22
C TRP A 7 -5.72 -27.83 10.67
N PRO A 8 -7.04 -28.10 10.46
CA PRO A 8 -7.52 -29.37 9.90
C PRO A 8 -7.49 -29.46 8.38
N PHE A 9 -7.13 -28.41 7.62
CA PHE A 9 -7.17 -28.46 6.16
C PHE A 9 -5.76 -28.58 5.54
N LYS A 10 -5.31 -29.84 5.35
CA LYS A 10 -4.21 -30.15 4.42
C LYS A 10 -4.74 -30.05 2.99
N TYR A 11 -4.42 -28.97 2.29
CA TYR A 11 -4.66 -28.88 0.87
C TYR A 11 -3.75 -29.88 0.13
N LYS A 12 -4.36 -30.83 -0.60
CA LYS A 12 -3.67 -31.63 -1.60
C LYS A 12 -3.43 -30.74 -2.81
N GLY A 13 -2.15 -30.51 -3.14
CA GLY A 13 -1.74 -29.76 -4.32
C GLY A 13 -2.36 -30.32 -5.60
N PHE A 14 -3.02 -29.48 -6.35
CA PHE A 14 -3.37 -29.74 -7.73
C PHE A 14 -2.27 -29.16 -8.62
N TYR A 15 -1.44 -30.02 -9.16
CA TYR A 15 -0.57 -29.71 -10.30
C TYR A 15 -1.33 -30.01 -11.59
N GLY A 16 -1.33 -29.03 -12.52
CA GLY A 16 -1.58 -29.25 -13.94
C GLY A 16 -2.92 -28.72 -14.42
N ASP A 17 -2.85 -27.59 -15.14
CA ASP A 17 -3.25 -27.56 -16.55
C ASP A 17 -2.96 -26.16 -17.10
N THR A 18 -2.18 -26.08 -18.15
CA THR A 18 -1.98 -24.89 -18.99
C THR A 18 -3.29 -24.55 -19.66
N ILE A 19 -3.99 -23.57 -19.15
CA ILE A 19 -5.23 -23.06 -19.77
C ILE A 19 -4.89 -21.85 -20.65
N SER A 20 -4.83 -22.09 -21.96
CA SER A 20 -5.02 -21.06 -22.97
C SER A 20 -6.52 -20.79 -23.07
N GLY A 21 -7.04 -19.80 -22.37
CA GLY A 21 -8.44 -19.43 -22.40
C GLY A 21 -8.63 -17.91 -22.40
N ASN A 22 -9.59 -17.40 -23.15
CA ASN A 22 -10.06 -16.01 -23.07
C ASN A 22 -10.33 -15.67 -21.59
N PHE A 23 -9.46 -14.85 -21.00
CA PHE A 23 -9.63 -14.36 -19.63
C PHE A 23 -10.85 -13.44 -19.62
N ASN A 24 -11.98 -13.99 -19.20
CA ASN A 24 -13.10 -13.17 -18.75
C ASN A 24 -12.69 -12.61 -17.38
N MET A 25 -12.04 -11.43 -17.37
CA MET A 25 -11.53 -10.81 -16.15
C MET A 25 -12.71 -10.41 -15.26
N LYS A 26 -13.07 -11.30 -14.34
CA LYS A 26 -14.29 -11.22 -13.54
C LYS A 26 -14.20 -10.16 -12.44
N HIS A 27 -13.02 -10.02 -11.82
CA HIS A 27 -12.80 -9.13 -10.69
C HIS A 27 -11.95 -7.93 -11.10
N LEU A 28 -12.36 -6.73 -10.71
CA LEU A 28 -11.49 -5.56 -10.73
C LEU A 28 -10.46 -5.67 -9.60
N ASN A 29 -9.32 -5.02 -9.76
CA ASN A 29 -8.30 -4.97 -8.73
C ASN A 29 -7.94 -3.53 -8.37
N ILE A 30 -7.74 -3.28 -7.08
CA ILE A 30 -7.17 -2.05 -6.53
C ILE A 30 -5.96 -2.44 -5.71
N ASP A 31 -4.80 -1.88 -6.07
CA ASP A 31 -3.55 -2.08 -5.35
C ASP A 31 -3.16 -0.79 -4.62
N LEU A 32 -2.94 -0.91 -3.32
CA LEU A 32 -2.72 0.22 -2.42
C LEU A 32 -1.31 0.77 -2.45
N HIS A 33 -0.34 0.08 -3.09
CA HIS A 33 1.05 0.54 -3.03
C HIS A 33 1.93 -0.01 -4.16
N CYS A 34 2.64 0.87 -4.86
CA CYS A 34 3.75 0.52 -5.74
C CYS A 34 4.76 1.67 -5.88
N ASP A 35 6.02 1.34 -6.21
CA ASP A 35 7.14 2.27 -6.39
C ASP A 35 7.42 2.64 -7.85
N LEU A 36 6.38 2.73 -8.67
CA LEU A 36 6.52 3.06 -10.09
C LEU A 36 7.18 4.43 -10.31
N LEU A 37 6.85 5.40 -9.46
CA LEU A 37 7.37 6.78 -9.63
C LEU A 37 8.88 6.83 -9.41
N VAL A 38 9.42 6.10 -8.44
CA VAL A 38 10.88 5.98 -8.22
C VAL A 38 11.57 5.36 -9.44
N TYR A 39 10.99 4.31 -10.03
CA TYR A 39 11.53 3.71 -11.25
C TYR A 39 11.59 4.72 -12.39
N LEU A 40 10.55 5.52 -12.59
CA LEU A 40 10.46 6.51 -13.67
C LEU A 40 11.31 7.77 -13.43
N MET A 41 11.94 7.93 -12.27
CA MET A 41 12.94 9.01 -12.09
C MET A 41 14.15 8.86 -13.01
N ASN A 42 14.48 7.64 -13.43
CA ASN A 42 15.47 7.44 -14.48
C ASN A 42 14.84 7.70 -15.86
N PRO A 43 15.30 8.71 -16.64
CA PRO A 43 14.70 9.07 -17.92
C PRO A 43 14.79 7.98 -19.00
N GLU A 44 15.66 7.00 -18.83
CA GLU A 44 15.76 5.85 -19.74
C GLU A 44 14.68 4.79 -19.50
N HIS A 45 14.09 4.79 -18.32
CA HIS A 45 13.06 3.84 -17.96
C HIS A 45 11.71 4.20 -18.62
N LYS A 46 10.95 3.17 -18.97
CA LYS A 46 9.65 3.31 -19.66
C LYS A 46 8.54 2.66 -18.85
N ILE A 47 7.38 3.31 -18.82
CA ILE A 47 6.17 2.80 -18.16
C ILE A 47 5.75 1.42 -18.70
N ASP A 48 6.05 1.14 -19.96
CA ASP A 48 5.70 -0.12 -20.63
C ASP A 48 6.76 -1.22 -20.45
N SER A 49 7.89 -0.90 -19.80
CA SER A 49 8.97 -1.87 -19.60
C SER A 49 8.58 -2.94 -18.59
N ARG A 50 8.48 -4.19 -19.04
CA ARG A 50 8.20 -5.35 -18.17
C ARG A 50 9.32 -5.67 -17.17
N GLU A 51 10.31 -4.79 -17.06
CA GLU A 51 11.27 -4.84 -15.96
C GLU A 51 10.69 -4.34 -14.65
N MET A 52 9.74 -3.39 -14.73
CA MET A 52 8.99 -2.91 -13.58
C MET A 52 7.78 -3.79 -13.32
N ARG A 53 7.63 -4.29 -12.10
CA ARG A 53 6.62 -5.28 -11.70
C ARG A 53 5.18 -4.78 -11.77
N CYS A 54 4.98 -3.46 -11.71
CA CYS A 54 3.71 -2.78 -11.95
C CYS A 54 3.75 -1.90 -13.22
N ALA A 55 4.49 -2.32 -14.25
CA ALA A 55 4.44 -1.68 -15.56
C ALA A 55 3.02 -1.71 -16.14
N LEU A 56 2.69 -0.73 -16.99
CA LEU A 56 1.35 -0.60 -17.57
C LEU A 56 0.81 -1.91 -18.20
N PRO A 57 1.60 -2.70 -18.96
CA PRO A 57 1.10 -3.98 -19.47
C PRO A 57 0.69 -4.96 -18.36
N TYR A 58 1.42 -5.02 -17.25
CA TYR A 58 1.06 -5.89 -16.13
C TYR A 58 -0.17 -5.38 -15.37
N LEU A 59 -0.33 -4.06 -15.21
CA LEU A 59 -1.54 -3.48 -14.62
C LEU A 59 -2.77 -3.81 -15.46
N GLN A 60 -2.66 -3.75 -16.81
CA GLN A 60 -3.73 -4.11 -17.72
C GLN A 60 -4.05 -5.62 -17.68
N GLU A 61 -3.04 -6.49 -17.74
CA GLU A 61 -3.18 -7.94 -17.63
C GLU A 61 -3.78 -8.37 -16.28
N GLY A 62 -3.43 -7.66 -15.22
CA GLY A 62 -3.96 -7.89 -13.87
C GLY A 62 -5.33 -7.28 -13.61
N ASN A 63 -5.98 -6.68 -14.61
CA ASN A 63 -7.24 -5.93 -14.44
C ASN A 63 -7.18 -4.93 -13.28
N VAL A 64 -6.03 -4.25 -13.12
CA VAL A 64 -5.86 -3.24 -12.08
C VAL A 64 -6.61 -1.98 -12.49
N LYS A 65 -7.69 -1.71 -11.79
CA LYS A 65 -8.54 -0.55 -12.06
C LYS A 65 -8.05 0.71 -11.36
N VAL A 66 -7.43 0.55 -10.18
CA VAL A 66 -6.78 1.65 -9.47
C VAL A 66 -5.44 1.17 -8.89
N GLN A 67 -4.41 1.95 -9.14
CA GLN A 67 -3.09 1.79 -8.54
C GLN A 67 -2.76 3.01 -7.70
N VAL A 68 -2.49 2.81 -6.40
CA VAL A 68 -1.90 3.86 -5.57
C VAL A 68 -0.40 3.90 -5.84
N MET A 69 0.10 5.08 -6.23
CA MET A 69 1.50 5.30 -6.58
C MET A 69 2.21 6.05 -5.45
N ALA A 70 3.19 5.40 -4.83
CA ALA A 70 3.96 5.98 -3.76
C ALA A 70 5.01 6.96 -4.28
N LEU A 71 5.06 8.14 -3.66
CA LEU A 71 6.21 9.03 -3.70
C LEU A 71 7.14 8.57 -2.57
N TYR A 72 8.12 7.74 -2.91
CA TYR A 72 9.07 7.20 -1.95
C TYR A 72 10.37 7.99 -1.91
N THR A 73 10.88 8.24 -0.70
CA THR A 73 12.25 8.72 -0.50
C THR A 73 12.88 8.08 0.74
N ALA A 74 14.20 7.91 0.69
CA ALA A 74 14.96 7.56 1.89
C ALA A 74 15.03 8.76 2.86
N THR A 75 15.40 8.52 4.13
CA THR A 75 15.71 9.60 5.09
C THR A 75 17.14 10.08 4.85
N GLN A 76 17.30 11.07 3.99
CA GLN A 76 18.62 11.60 3.61
C GLN A 76 18.49 12.98 2.93
N LYS A 77 19.61 13.66 2.78
CA LYS A 77 19.67 14.92 2.00
C LYS A 77 19.31 14.69 0.53
N GLY A 78 18.49 15.56 -0.03
CA GLY A 78 17.96 15.47 -1.40
C GLY A 78 16.61 14.76 -1.49
N SER A 79 16.03 14.30 -0.36
CA SER A 79 14.74 13.63 -0.33
C SER A 79 13.61 14.55 -0.78
N ILE A 80 13.63 15.83 -0.39
CA ILE A 80 12.64 16.83 -0.83
C ILE A 80 12.64 16.97 -2.35
N ALA A 81 13.81 17.15 -2.95
CA ALA A 81 13.93 17.28 -4.41
C ALA A 81 13.42 16.03 -5.15
N ASN A 82 13.67 14.83 -4.59
CA ASN A 82 13.18 13.58 -5.13
C ASN A 82 11.65 13.48 -5.00
N GLY A 83 11.07 13.91 -3.89
CA GLY A 83 9.63 13.94 -3.68
C GLY A 83 8.91 14.87 -4.67
N ILE A 84 9.40 16.08 -4.83
CA ILE A 84 8.88 17.03 -5.81
C ILE A 84 8.99 16.44 -7.23
N ARG A 85 10.13 15.83 -7.58
CA ARG A 85 10.31 15.23 -8.90
C ARG A 85 9.34 14.08 -9.15
N GLN A 86 9.09 13.23 -8.17
CA GLN A 86 8.10 12.15 -8.29
C GLN A 86 6.67 12.69 -8.44
N SER A 87 6.32 13.80 -7.77
CA SER A 87 5.01 14.44 -7.96
C SER A 87 4.83 14.98 -9.39
N GLU A 88 5.88 15.53 -10.00
CA GLU A 88 5.86 15.95 -11.41
C GLU A 88 5.68 14.77 -12.35
N ILE A 89 6.38 13.63 -12.10
CA ILE A 89 6.21 12.40 -12.89
C ILE A 89 4.77 11.89 -12.79
N PHE A 90 4.18 11.90 -11.60
CA PHE A 90 2.77 11.54 -11.40
C PHE A 90 1.84 12.43 -12.26
N ALA A 91 2.07 13.75 -12.24
CA ALA A 91 1.29 14.69 -13.06
C ALA A 91 1.49 14.46 -14.58
N ASP A 92 2.70 14.05 -15.00
CA ASP A 92 2.98 13.71 -16.40
C ASP A 92 2.26 12.42 -16.83
N LEU A 93 2.12 11.42 -15.95
CA LEU A 93 1.33 10.21 -16.23
C LEU A 93 -0.14 10.54 -16.48
N LEU A 94 -0.72 11.50 -15.81
CA LEU A 94 -2.11 11.95 -16.01
C LEU A 94 -2.36 12.63 -17.37
N LYS A 95 -1.32 12.98 -18.12
CA LYS A 95 -1.45 13.51 -19.49
C LYS A 95 -1.60 12.41 -20.54
N ARG A 96 -1.46 11.15 -20.15
CA ARG A 96 -1.60 9.98 -21.02
C ARG A 96 -3.04 9.47 -20.98
N ASP A 97 -3.53 8.98 -22.08
CA ASP A 97 -4.87 8.37 -22.20
C ASP A 97 -5.00 7.03 -21.43
N ASP A 98 -3.87 6.44 -21.02
CA ASP A 98 -3.83 5.19 -20.26
C ASP A 98 -4.22 5.36 -18.79
N PHE A 99 -4.21 6.60 -18.28
CA PHE A 99 -4.42 6.88 -16.86
C PHE A 99 -5.51 7.92 -16.63
N PHE A 100 -6.21 7.80 -15.50
CA PHE A 100 -7.12 8.84 -15.01
C PHE A 100 -6.89 9.08 -13.52
N LEU A 101 -7.17 10.30 -13.07
CA LEU A 101 -7.05 10.66 -11.65
C LEU A 101 -8.20 10.05 -10.85
N VAL A 102 -7.85 9.38 -9.74
CA VAL A 102 -8.82 8.97 -8.73
C VAL A 102 -8.89 10.03 -7.63
N ASN A 103 -10.03 10.68 -7.53
CA ASN A 103 -10.32 11.74 -6.57
C ASN A 103 -11.78 11.66 -6.11
N GLN A 104 -12.26 12.68 -5.40
CA GLN A 104 -13.64 12.74 -4.92
C GLN A 104 -14.70 12.62 -6.04
N GLU A 105 -14.42 13.15 -7.23
CA GLU A 105 -15.38 13.14 -8.35
C GLU A 105 -15.42 11.76 -9.03
N SER A 106 -14.26 11.15 -9.27
CA SER A 106 -14.13 9.90 -10.03
C SER A 106 -14.30 8.63 -9.19
N VAL A 107 -14.03 8.67 -7.88
CA VAL A 107 -14.01 7.47 -7.00
C VAL A 107 -15.33 6.69 -6.97
N ASN A 108 -16.46 7.36 -7.23
CA ASN A 108 -17.77 6.71 -7.25
C ASN A 108 -18.14 6.09 -8.60
N THR A 109 -17.34 6.35 -9.64
CA THR A 109 -17.63 5.97 -11.03
C THR A 109 -16.38 5.48 -11.75
N ILE A 110 -15.44 4.87 -11.00
CA ILE A 110 -14.17 4.40 -11.58
C ILE A 110 -14.35 3.45 -12.76
N GLU A 111 -15.44 2.66 -12.75
CA GLU A 111 -15.75 1.72 -13.83
C GLU A 111 -16.06 2.43 -15.16
N ASN A 112 -16.49 3.70 -15.12
CA ASN A 112 -16.84 4.47 -16.32
C ASN A 112 -15.62 5.06 -17.06
N TYR A 113 -14.44 5.01 -16.45
CA TYR A 113 -13.21 5.53 -17.04
C TYR A 113 -12.46 4.43 -17.79
N ASN A 114 -11.85 4.77 -18.92
CA ASN A 114 -10.88 3.90 -19.58
C ASN A 114 -9.52 3.98 -18.87
N GLY A 115 -8.71 2.91 -19.00
CA GLY A 115 -7.37 2.87 -18.42
C GLY A 115 -7.34 2.59 -16.92
N VAL A 116 -6.20 2.89 -16.30
CA VAL A 116 -5.90 2.67 -14.90
C VAL A 116 -6.07 3.98 -14.12
N GLY A 117 -6.90 3.96 -13.09
CA GLY A 117 -6.99 5.07 -12.15
C GLY A 117 -5.72 5.16 -11.31
N ILE A 118 -5.20 6.35 -11.11
CA ILE A 118 -4.05 6.57 -10.23
C ILE A 118 -4.37 7.59 -9.16
N VAL A 119 -3.80 7.39 -7.98
CA VAL A 119 -3.83 8.32 -6.85
C VAL A 119 -2.46 8.29 -6.17
N ALA A 120 -1.98 9.48 -5.77
CA ALA A 120 -0.70 9.59 -5.10
C ALA A 120 -0.80 9.21 -3.62
N ALA A 121 0.29 8.65 -3.09
CA ALA A 121 0.53 8.50 -1.67
C ALA A 121 1.97 8.94 -1.35
N ILE A 122 2.26 9.29 -0.11
CA ILE A 122 3.61 9.61 0.33
C ILE A 122 4.12 8.47 1.21
N GLU A 123 5.29 7.95 0.88
CA GLU A 123 6.01 6.99 1.70
C GLU A 123 7.28 7.65 2.25
N ASN A 124 7.30 7.85 3.58
CA ASN A 124 8.31 8.58 4.34
C ASN A 124 8.20 10.12 4.25
N ALA A 125 7.90 10.75 5.38
CA ALA A 125 7.75 12.20 5.50
C ALA A 125 9.04 13.01 5.19
N SER A 126 10.21 12.37 5.13
CA SER A 126 11.44 13.01 4.60
C SER A 126 11.28 13.49 3.16
N ASN A 127 10.25 13.01 2.46
CA ASN A 127 9.85 13.40 1.11
C ASN A 127 9.56 14.92 0.97
N PHE A 128 9.03 15.53 2.02
CA PHE A 128 8.70 16.95 2.01
C PHE A 128 9.49 17.76 3.05
N CYS A 129 10.08 17.09 4.06
CA CYS A 129 10.80 17.76 5.15
C CYS A 129 11.98 16.91 5.63
N GLU A 130 13.19 17.28 5.23
CA GLU A 130 14.44 16.65 5.67
C GLU A 130 14.76 17.03 7.11
N GLU A 131 15.75 16.33 7.73
CA GLU A 131 16.10 16.51 9.15
C GLU A 131 16.44 17.95 9.53
N ASP A 132 17.11 18.68 8.65
CA ASP A 132 17.59 20.06 8.87
C ASP A 132 16.65 21.13 8.27
N THR A 133 15.55 20.74 7.66
CA THR A 133 14.59 21.65 7.02
C THR A 133 13.71 22.31 8.08
N ASP A 134 13.47 23.62 7.96
CA ASP A 134 12.46 24.30 8.76
C ASP A 134 11.08 23.66 8.52
N LEU A 135 10.31 23.46 9.61
CA LEU A 135 9.04 22.71 9.52
C LEU A 135 7.98 23.45 8.67
N ASP A 136 7.94 24.79 8.75
CA ASP A 136 7.02 25.59 7.93
C ASP A 136 7.40 25.53 6.45
N GLU A 137 8.70 25.45 6.12
CA GLU A 137 9.18 25.22 4.76
C GLU A 137 8.82 23.79 4.29
N GLY A 138 8.98 22.80 5.16
CA GLY A 138 8.53 21.43 4.91
C GLY A 138 7.06 21.39 4.53
N PHE A 139 6.17 22.02 5.26
CA PHE A 139 4.74 22.05 4.92
C PHE A 139 4.44 22.76 3.59
N LYS A 140 5.20 23.79 3.21
CA LYS A 140 5.07 24.39 1.86
C LYS A 140 5.45 23.40 0.75
N ASN A 141 6.50 22.60 0.97
CA ASN A 141 6.86 21.53 0.04
C ASN A 141 5.75 20.47 -0.05
N LEU A 142 5.15 20.10 1.07
CA LEU A 142 4.00 19.19 1.10
C LEU A 142 2.81 19.75 0.33
N ASP A 143 2.46 21.02 0.55
CA ASP A 143 1.41 21.69 -0.20
C ASP A 143 1.69 21.70 -1.71
N GLN A 144 2.93 21.93 -2.13
CA GLN A 144 3.34 21.83 -3.53
C GLN A 144 3.12 20.43 -4.09
N ILE A 145 3.55 19.37 -3.36
CA ILE A 145 3.35 17.98 -3.75
C ILE A 145 1.86 17.67 -3.90
N VAL A 146 1.04 18.04 -2.90
CA VAL A 146 -0.42 17.81 -2.91
C VAL A 146 -1.08 18.53 -4.10
N GLN A 147 -0.68 19.76 -4.39
CA GLN A 147 -1.19 20.50 -5.55
C GLN A 147 -0.78 19.85 -6.87
N THR A 148 0.48 19.45 -7.01
CA THR A 148 1.01 18.83 -8.24
C THR A 148 0.34 17.49 -8.54
N THR A 149 0.05 16.69 -7.51
CA THR A 149 -0.60 15.37 -7.64
C THR A 149 -2.13 15.44 -7.67
N ASN A 150 -2.71 16.62 -7.51
CA ASN A 150 -4.17 16.81 -7.31
C ASN A 150 -4.72 16.05 -6.09
N GLY A 151 -3.93 15.92 -5.04
CA GLY A 151 -4.27 15.26 -3.80
C GLY A 151 -3.43 14.03 -3.50
N VAL A 152 -3.34 13.71 -2.22
CA VAL A 152 -2.65 12.54 -1.68
C VAL A 152 -3.65 11.73 -0.86
N LEU A 153 -3.69 10.41 -1.04
CA LEU A 153 -4.62 9.52 -0.36
C LEU A 153 -4.19 9.28 1.09
N TYR A 154 -2.93 8.94 1.28
CA TYR A 154 -2.36 8.66 2.60
C TYR A 154 -0.89 9.07 2.66
N MET A 155 -0.39 9.21 3.89
CA MET A 155 1.02 9.46 4.19
C MET A 155 1.55 8.45 5.20
N GLY A 156 2.64 7.75 4.83
CA GLY A 156 3.54 7.05 5.73
C GLY A 156 4.53 8.02 6.37
N ILE A 157 4.59 8.03 7.69
CA ILE A 157 5.44 8.99 8.43
C ILE A 157 6.92 8.65 8.31
N THR A 158 7.23 7.35 8.30
CA THR A 158 8.61 6.82 8.26
C THR A 158 8.76 5.76 7.18
N HIS A 159 10.02 5.40 6.90
CA HIS A 159 10.37 4.16 6.21
C HIS A 159 11.09 3.22 7.20
N HIS A 160 12.19 2.55 6.81
CA HIS A 160 12.86 1.58 7.70
C HIS A 160 13.49 2.21 8.94
N HIS A 161 14.09 3.40 8.79
CA HIS A 161 14.86 4.05 9.85
C HIS A 161 14.06 5.17 10.52
N GLU A 162 14.60 5.65 11.62
CA GLU A 162 14.10 6.82 12.33
C GLU A 162 14.31 8.08 11.48
N ASN A 163 13.35 8.99 11.52
CA ASN A 163 13.44 10.34 11.00
C ASN A 163 12.99 11.36 12.07
N ARG A 164 12.94 12.65 11.75
CA ARG A 164 12.52 13.71 12.67
C ARG A 164 11.11 13.56 13.23
N PHE A 165 10.23 12.80 12.57
CA PHE A 165 8.82 12.62 12.96
C PHE A 165 8.57 11.39 13.83
N GLY A 166 9.39 10.34 13.71
CA GLY A 166 9.21 9.10 14.47
C GLY A 166 10.14 7.97 14.09
N GLY A 167 9.87 6.78 14.61
CA GLY A 167 10.64 5.56 14.38
C GLY A 167 10.11 4.70 13.23
N GLY A 168 10.99 4.27 12.32
CA GLY A 168 10.68 3.25 11.31
C GLY A 168 10.74 1.83 11.88
N ASN A 169 10.35 0.83 11.08
CA ASN A 169 10.25 -0.57 11.53
C ASN A 169 11.59 -1.24 11.90
N MET A 170 12.72 -0.61 11.63
CA MET A 170 14.05 -1.01 12.12
C MET A 170 14.52 -0.19 13.33
N ALA A 171 13.67 0.71 13.85
CA ALA A 171 13.91 1.52 15.04
C ALA A 171 12.89 1.20 16.13
N THR A 172 13.12 1.74 17.33
CA THR A 172 12.20 1.58 18.47
C THR A 172 11.57 2.91 18.92
N ALA A 173 11.97 4.03 18.31
CA ALA A 173 11.45 5.34 18.65
C ALA A 173 9.95 5.42 18.35
N GLY A 174 9.21 6.12 19.21
CA GLY A 174 7.81 6.46 19.02
C GLY A 174 7.62 7.77 18.26
N LEU A 175 6.47 8.40 18.51
CA LEU A 175 6.08 9.68 17.91
C LEU A 175 6.87 10.84 18.54
N LYS A 176 7.55 11.61 17.71
CA LYS A 176 8.30 12.79 18.14
C LYS A 176 7.44 14.06 18.08
N ASP A 177 7.96 15.18 18.58
CA ASP A 177 7.19 16.43 18.63
C ASP A 177 6.84 16.94 17.23
N ASP A 178 7.76 16.91 16.25
CA ASP A 178 7.46 17.22 14.87
C ASP A 178 6.43 16.27 14.26
N GLY A 179 6.45 15.00 14.69
CA GLY A 179 5.44 14.01 14.30
C GLY A 179 4.03 14.35 14.78
N LYS A 180 3.89 14.94 15.98
CA LYS A 180 2.59 15.43 16.48
C LYS A 180 2.07 16.56 15.64
N VAL A 181 2.94 17.53 15.29
CA VAL A 181 2.59 18.66 14.41
C VAL A 181 2.17 18.12 13.02
N LEU A 182 2.88 17.13 12.50
CA LEU A 182 2.51 16.48 11.25
C LEU A 182 1.13 15.82 11.34
N ILE A 183 0.83 15.07 12.40
CA ILE A 183 -0.49 14.44 12.57
C ILE A 183 -1.60 15.50 12.65
N ASP A 184 -1.37 16.60 13.35
CA ASP A 184 -2.33 17.74 13.42
C ASP A 184 -2.58 18.29 12.01
N TYR A 185 -1.54 18.51 11.21
CA TYR A 185 -1.65 18.93 9.81
C TYR A 185 -2.43 17.91 8.95
N LEU A 186 -2.10 16.61 9.06
CA LEU A 186 -2.80 15.57 8.30
C LEU A 186 -4.29 15.49 8.67
N ALA A 187 -4.64 15.72 9.93
CA ALA A 187 -6.02 15.75 10.39
C ALA A 187 -6.78 16.95 9.77
N ASP A 188 -6.16 18.13 9.70
CA ASP A 188 -6.74 19.33 9.08
C ASP A 188 -6.90 19.13 7.56
N GLN A 189 -5.93 18.53 6.90
CA GLN A 189 -5.97 18.23 5.46
C GLN A 189 -6.82 17.00 5.11
N LYS A 190 -7.34 16.27 6.12
CA LYS A 190 -8.14 15.05 5.96
C LYS A 190 -7.42 13.99 5.10
N MET A 191 -6.13 13.86 5.31
CA MET A 191 -5.25 12.89 4.65
C MET A 191 -5.07 11.68 5.56
N ALA A 192 -5.24 10.46 5.06
CA ALA A 192 -5.09 9.26 5.87
C ALA A 192 -3.64 9.05 6.34
N ILE A 193 -3.45 8.42 7.51
CA ILE A 193 -2.15 8.03 8.04
C ILE A 193 -1.90 6.56 7.71
N ASP A 194 -0.73 6.27 7.14
CA ASP A 194 -0.28 4.91 6.86
C ASP A 194 0.71 4.43 7.94
N LEU A 195 0.44 3.26 8.50
CA LEU A 195 1.28 2.60 9.49
C LEU A 195 2.33 1.66 8.87
N ALA A 196 2.30 1.46 7.55
CA ALA A 196 3.35 0.72 6.88
C ALA A 196 4.71 1.38 7.17
N HIS A 197 5.72 0.56 7.50
CA HIS A 197 7.05 0.99 7.93
C HIS A 197 7.17 1.74 9.27
N THR A 198 6.12 1.91 10.05
CA THR A 198 6.28 2.44 11.41
C THR A 198 6.94 1.42 12.33
N SER A 199 7.68 1.90 13.35
CA SER A 199 7.94 1.07 14.52
C SER A 199 6.62 0.75 15.24
N ASP A 200 6.58 -0.35 16.00
CA ASP A 200 5.40 -0.68 16.80
C ASP A 200 5.05 0.48 17.76
N GLN A 201 6.08 1.08 18.38
CA GLN A 201 5.88 2.21 19.29
C GLN A 201 5.29 3.43 18.58
N LEU A 202 5.75 3.77 17.36
CA LEU A 202 5.19 4.87 16.59
C LEU A 202 3.71 4.61 16.24
N ALA A 203 3.37 3.38 15.85
CA ALA A 203 2.00 3.02 15.54
C ALA A 203 1.07 3.16 16.77
N TYR A 204 1.50 2.67 17.94
CA TYR A 204 0.77 2.87 19.21
C TYR A 204 0.60 4.34 19.54
N ASP A 205 1.66 5.14 19.41
CA ASP A 205 1.61 6.56 19.71
C ASP A 205 0.68 7.33 18.75
N ILE A 206 0.62 6.95 17.46
CA ILE A 206 -0.32 7.51 16.48
C ILE A 206 -1.77 7.22 16.92
N PHE A 207 -2.10 6.00 17.29
CA PHE A 207 -3.42 5.65 17.78
C PHE A 207 -3.78 6.42 19.05
N ASN A 208 -2.86 6.49 20.00
CA ASN A 208 -3.06 7.22 21.25
C ASN A 208 -3.24 8.71 21.02
N TYR A 209 -2.37 9.33 20.23
CA TYR A 209 -2.41 10.76 19.95
C TYR A 209 -3.70 11.16 19.22
N THR A 210 -4.06 10.42 18.18
CA THR A 210 -5.31 10.68 17.43
C THR A 210 -6.56 10.49 18.29
N SER A 211 -6.55 9.54 19.24
CA SER A 211 -7.64 9.35 20.21
C SER A 211 -7.73 10.49 21.20
N GLN A 212 -6.59 10.92 21.80
CA GLN A 212 -6.53 12.03 22.74
C GLN A 212 -6.99 13.35 22.12
N ARG A 213 -6.67 13.56 20.85
CA ARG A 213 -7.09 14.74 20.06
C ARG A 213 -8.50 14.61 19.50
N ASN A 214 -9.16 13.45 19.68
CA ASN A 214 -10.46 13.12 19.09
C ASN A 214 -10.49 13.28 17.55
N TYR A 215 -9.39 13.04 16.88
CA TYR A 215 -9.30 13.10 15.43
C TYR A 215 -10.02 11.91 14.79
N LYS A 216 -10.77 12.17 13.72
CA LYS A 216 -11.48 11.14 12.94
C LYS A 216 -10.72 10.76 11.67
N ILE A 217 -9.43 11.03 11.63
CA ILE A 217 -8.56 10.73 10.50
C ILE A 217 -8.55 9.22 10.21
N PRO A 218 -8.72 8.79 8.95
CA PRO A 218 -8.57 7.39 8.58
C PRO A 218 -7.12 6.93 8.76
N ILE A 219 -6.96 5.70 9.24
CA ILE A 219 -5.64 5.06 9.41
C ILE A 219 -5.66 3.74 8.66
N LEU A 220 -4.56 3.40 7.98
CA LEU A 220 -4.38 2.13 7.27
C LEU A 220 -2.98 1.58 7.50
N ALA A 221 -2.76 0.34 7.08
CA ALA A 221 -1.45 -0.23 6.80
C ALA A 221 -1.45 -0.64 5.33
N SER A 222 -0.96 0.23 4.47
CA SER A 222 -1.13 0.14 3.01
C SER A 222 -0.54 -1.12 2.40
N HIS A 223 0.54 -1.69 3.00
CA HIS A 223 1.24 -2.86 2.51
C HIS A 223 1.93 -3.63 3.66
N SER A 224 1.14 -4.33 4.51
CA SER A 224 1.62 -5.05 5.69
C SER A 224 0.88 -6.37 5.88
N ASN A 225 1.64 -7.41 6.23
CA ASN A 225 1.09 -8.73 6.56
C ASN A 225 0.95 -8.92 8.08
N PHE A 226 0.67 -10.13 8.57
CA PHE A 226 0.47 -10.42 9.99
C PHE A 226 1.70 -11.11 10.60
N ARG A 227 2.21 -10.57 11.71
CA ARG A 227 3.42 -11.07 12.39
C ARG A 227 3.22 -12.44 13.02
N ALA A 228 2.00 -12.77 13.44
CA ALA A 228 1.69 -14.07 13.99
C ALA A 228 1.79 -15.19 12.94
N VAL A 229 1.55 -14.91 11.66
CA VAL A 229 1.70 -15.86 10.55
C VAL A 229 3.16 -16.02 10.16
N TYR A 230 3.86 -14.90 9.97
CA TYR A 230 5.28 -14.91 9.67
C TYR A 230 6.03 -13.85 10.49
N PRO A 231 6.95 -14.23 11.39
CA PRO A 231 7.61 -13.32 12.31
C PRO A 231 8.62 -12.42 11.61
N ASN A 232 8.19 -11.20 11.30
CA ASN A 232 9.01 -10.14 10.74
C ASN A 232 8.56 -8.80 11.34
N ASN A 233 9.48 -7.91 11.71
CA ASN A 233 9.14 -6.60 12.29
C ASN A 233 8.37 -5.69 11.33
N ARG A 234 8.39 -5.99 10.03
CA ARG A 234 7.63 -5.29 9.00
C ARG A 234 6.14 -5.70 8.99
N ASN A 235 5.82 -6.86 9.56
CA ASN A 235 4.47 -7.36 9.69
C ASN A 235 3.80 -6.82 10.96
N LEU A 236 2.49 -6.60 10.89
CA LEU A 236 1.70 -6.07 12.00
C LEU A 236 1.60 -7.07 13.15
N PRO A 237 1.89 -6.68 14.39
CA PRO A 237 1.50 -7.46 15.57
C PRO A 237 -0.02 -7.43 15.75
N ASP A 238 -0.55 -8.42 16.45
CA ASP A 238 -1.99 -8.63 16.61
C ASP A 238 -2.72 -7.44 17.22
N GLU A 239 -2.09 -6.77 18.17
CA GLU A 239 -2.68 -5.62 18.86
C GLU A 239 -2.90 -4.45 17.90
N LEU A 240 -1.91 -4.16 17.03
CA LEU A 240 -2.05 -3.09 16.03
C LEU A 240 -3.05 -3.45 14.94
N ALA A 241 -3.08 -4.72 14.51
CA ALA A 241 -4.06 -5.19 13.54
C ALA A 241 -5.48 -5.09 14.09
N LYS A 242 -5.72 -5.49 15.35
CA LYS A 242 -7.02 -5.36 16.02
C LYS A 242 -7.47 -3.90 16.12
N GLU A 243 -6.58 -3.01 16.54
CA GLU A 243 -6.89 -1.58 16.64
C GLU A 243 -7.23 -0.97 15.26
N LEU A 244 -6.53 -1.39 14.18
CA LEU A 244 -6.90 -0.99 12.82
C LEU A 244 -8.32 -1.46 12.45
N ILE A 245 -8.65 -2.73 12.71
CA ILE A 245 -9.97 -3.30 12.42
C ILE A 245 -11.06 -2.56 13.21
N GLU A 246 -10.86 -2.32 14.50
CA GLU A 246 -11.80 -1.58 15.36
C GLU A 246 -12.05 -0.15 14.85
N ARG A 247 -11.02 0.50 14.32
CA ARG A 247 -11.11 1.84 13.69
C ARG A 247 -11.64 1.82 12.26
N ARG A 248 -11.97 0.64 11.73
CA ARG A 248 -12.36 0.44 10.33
C ARG A 248 -11.27 0.98 9.38
N GLY A 249 -10.02 0.69 9.73
CA GLY A 249 -8.84 0.92 8.90
C GLY A 249 -8.65 -0.22 7.91
N LEU A 250 -7.74 -0.02 6.95
CA LEU A 250 -7.49 -0.98 5.88
C LEU A 250 -6.11 -1.62 6.06
N ILE A 251 -6.00 -2.91 5.73
CA ILE A 251 -4.75 -3.68 5.77
C ILE A 251 -4.47 -4.22 4.36
N GLY A 252 -3.46 -3.68 3.69
CA GLY A 252 -3.01 -4.13 2.38
C GLY A 252 -2.04 -5.30 2.49
N MET A 253 -2.33 -6.41 1.83
CA MET A 253 -1.45 -7.58 1.80
C MET A 253 -0.22 -7.31 0.95
N ASN A 254 0.96 -7.39 1.56
CA ASN A 254 2.26 -7.20 0.93
C ASN A 254 2.70 -8.50 0.22
N PHE A 255 3.26 -8.38 -1.00
CA PHE A 255 3.67 -9.54 -1.81
C PHE A 255 5.18 -9.79 -1.77
N ILE A 256 5.94 -9.00 -1.03
CA ILE A 256 7.36 -9.22 -0.86
C ILE A 256 7.59 -10.53 -0.09
N LYS A 257 8.42 -11.38 -0.66
CA LYS A 257 8.78 -12.70 -0.14
C LYS A 257 9.22 -12.68 1.32
N ASP A 258 10.02 -11.69 1.72
CA ASP A 258 10.54 -11.59 3.09
C ASP A 258 9.45 -11.30 4.13
N TYR A 259 8.27 -10.87 3.72
CA TYR A 259 7.15 -10.54 4.60
C TYR A 259 6.01 -11.56 4.53
N ILE A 260 5.95 -12.35 3.47
CA ILE A 260 5.02 -13.50 3.35
C ILE A 260 5.63 -14.72 4.03
N HIS A 261 6.72 -15.23 3.45
CA HIS A 261 7.49 -16.39 3.90
C HIS A 261 8.71 -16.59 2.98
N LYS A 262 9.83 -17.10 3.50
CA LYS A 262 11.08 -17.20 2.71
C LYS A 262 10.98 -18.07 1.46
N THR A 263 10.15 -19.10 1.47
CA THR A 263 10.14 -20.16 0.43
C THR A 263 8.76 -20.58 -0.04
N ASP A 264 7.67 -20.09 0.58
CA ASP A 264 6.32 -20.57 0.31
C ASP A 264 5.38 -19.39 -0.04
N PRO A 265 5.02 -19.20 -1.33
CA PRO A 265 4.09 -18.17 -1.76
C PRO A 265 2.64 -18.40 -1.26
N GLU A 266 2.29 -19.66 -0.92
CA GLU A 266 0.96 -20.01 -0.44
C GLU A 266 0.64 -19.38 0.91
N MET A 267 1.66 -19.03 1.69
CA MET A 267 1.50 -18.31 2.95
C MET A 267 0.81 -16.93 2.80
N LEU A 268 0.71 -16.37 1.60
CA LEU A 268 -0.14 -15.20 1.35
C LEU A 268 -1.60 -15.48 1.73
N TYR A 269 -2.10 -16.67 1.40
CA TYR A 269 -3.48 -17.07 1.73
C TYR A 269 -3.64 -17.36 3.23
N ASP A 270 -2.59 -17.81 3.92
CA ASP A 270 -2.61 -17.96 5.37
C ASP A 270 -2.64 -16.60 6.08
N HIS A 271 -1.95 -15.57 5.54
CA HIS A 271 -2.09 -14.20 6.03
C HIS A 271 -3.53 -13.68 5.85
N ILE A 272 -4.14 -13.91 4.68
CA ILE A 272 -5.53 -13.53 4.42
C ILE A 272 -6.48 -14.26 5.38
N ALA A 273 -6.33 -15.57 5.51
CA ALA A 273 -7.14 -16.38 6.41
C ALA A 273 -7.03 -15.92 7.87
N TYR A 274 -5.82 -15.59 8.32
CA TYR A 274 -5.60 -15.07 9.67
C TYR A 274 -6.31 -13.73 9.89
N GLY A 275 -6.25 -12.81 8.93
CA GLY A 275 -6.99 -11.56 8.99
C GLY A 275 -8.50 -11.76 8.99
N MET A 276 -9.02 -12.72 8.21
CA MET A 276 -10.44 -13.09 8.23
C MET A 276 -10.87 -13.60 9.61
N GLU A 277 -10.07 -14.45 10.26
CA GLU A 277 -10.32 -14.93 11.63
C GLU A 277 -10.33 -13.80 12.68
N MET A 278 -9.53 -12.75 12.45
CA MET A 278 -9.55 -11.54 13.28
C MET A 278 -10.75 -10.62 13.02
N GLY A 279 -11.61 -10.92 12.05
CA GLY A 279 -12.75 -10.09 11.67
C GLY A 279 -12.44 -9.00 10.65
N ALA A 280 -11.34 -9.13 9.90
CA ALA A 280 -10.92 -8.16 8.90
C ALA A 280 -11.52 -8.38 7.49
N GLU A 281 -12.65 -9.09 7.36
CA GLU A 281 -13.28 -9.37 6.07
C GLU A 281 -13.50 -8.11 5.21
N ASP A 282 -13.94 -7.02 5.85
CA ASP A 282 -14.21 -5.75 5.19
C ASP A 282 -12.99 -4.81 5.19
N TYR A 283 -11.81 -5.27 5.66
CA TYR A 283 -10.64 -4.43 5.92
C TYR A 283 -9.34 -4.98 5.32
N ILE A 284 -9.37 -6.09 4.59
CA ILE A 284 -8.22 -6.62 3.82
C ILE A 284 -8.31 -6.14 2.38
N ALA A 285 -7.19 -5.73 1.79
CA ALA A 285 -7.04 -5.37 0.38
C ALA A 285 -5.67 -5.81 -0.14
N TYR A 286 -5.34 -5.55 -1.40
CA TYR A 286 -4.00 -5.71 -1.93
C TYR A 286 -3.16 -4.45 -1.69
N GLY A 287 -1.92 -4.64 -1.33
CA GLY A 287 -0.87 -3.63 -1.23
C GLY A 287 0.44 -4.32 -1.56
N ALA A 288 0.61 -4.68 -2.84
CA ALA A 288 1.61 -5.66 -3.26
C ALA A 288 3.06 -5.18 -3.06
N ASP A 289 3.26 -3.86 -3.00
CA ASP A 289 4.58 -3.26 -2.81
C ASP A 289 5.52 -3.59 -3.99
N PHE A 290 4.99 -3.52 -5.22
CA PHE A 290 5.75 -3.79 -6.42
C PHE A 290 6.76 -2.68 -6.73
N TYR A 291 8.03 -3.06 -6.80
CA TYR A 291 9.14 -2.18 -7.15
C TYR A 291 10.15 -2.83 -8.10
N TYR A 292 11.11 -2.06 -8.58
CA TYR A 292 12.19 -2.52 -9.45
C TYR A 292 13.31 -3.16 -8.62
N ASP A 293 13.39 -4.51 -8.62
CA ASP A 293 14.34 -5.27 -7.82
C ASP A 293 15.52 -5.88 -8.62
N LYS A 294 15.62 -5.58 -9.93
CA LYS A 294 16.69 -6.14 -10.78
C LYS A 294 18.10 -5.62 -10.46
N LEU A 295 18.21 -4.63 -9.58
CA LEU A 295 19.50 -4.18 -9.07
C LEU A 295 20.24 -5.24 -8.25
N ASN A 296 19.52 -6.24 -7.73
CA ASN A 296 20.09 -7.38 -7.02
C ASN A 296 19.49 -8.71 -7.49
N PRO A 297 19.84 -9.18 -8.72
CA PRO A 297 19.26 -10.40 -9.29
C PRO A 297 19.63 -11.68 -8.54
N ALA A 298 20.67 -11.64 -7.70
CA ALA A 298 21.06 -12.79 -6.86
C ALA A 298 20.09 -13.02 -5.69
N TYR A 299 19.25 -12.04 -5.36
CA TYR A 299 18.29 -12.12 -4.26
C TYR A 299 16.91 -11.58 -4.70
N PRO A 300 16.11 -12.38 -5.43
CA PRO A 300 14.80 -11.95 -5.88
C PRO A 300 13.87 -11.73 -4.69
N ARG A 301 13.22 -10.55 -4.68
CA ARG A 301 12.36 -10.12 -3.57
C ARG A 301 10.94 -10.64 -3.68
N PHE A 302 10.55 -11.15 -4.82
CA PHE A 302 9.21 -11.68 -5.10
C PHE A 302 9.28 -13.14 -5.51
N PHE A 303 8.21 -13.88 -5.28
CA PHE A 303 8.01 -15.20 -5.88
C PHE A 303 7.60 -15.04 -7.34
N ASP A 304 7.94 -16.01 -8.19
CA ASP A 304 7.53 -15.97 -9.60
C ASP A 304 5.99 -15.93 -9.75
N THR A 305 5.29 -16.64 -8.86
CA THR A 305 3.81 -16.70 -8.82
C THR A 305 3.14 -15.47 -8.23
N LEU A 306 3.89 -14.53 -7.64
CA LEU A 306 3.43 -13.28 -7.03
C LEU A 306 4.29 -12.11 -7.51
N GLY A 307 4.88 -12.23 -8.70
CA GLY A 307 6.02 -11.41 -9.09
C GLY A 307 5.71 -10.11 -9.82
N ASN A 308 4.48 -9.85 -10.21
CA ASN A 308 4.07 -8.63 -10.90
C ASN A 308 2.55 -8.48 -10.88
N ALA A 309 2.03 -7.33 -11.30
CA ALA A 309 0.60 -7.03 -11.20
C ALA A 309 -0.31 -7.91 -12.08
N ALA A 310 0.21 -8.67 -13.04
CA ALA A 310 -0.59 -9.61 -13.83
C ALA A 310 -1.10 -10.84 -13.05
N VAL A 311 -0.65 -11.03 -11.80
CA VAL A 311 -1.02 -12.20 -10.99
C VAL A 311 -2.41 -12.09 -10.31
N TYR A 312 -3.00 -10.90 -10.25
CA TYR A 312 -4.24 -10.68 -9.52
C TYR A 312 -5.41 -11.58 -9.94
N PRO A 313 -5.65 -11.87 -11.24
CA PRO A 313 -6.71 -12.79 -11.64
C PRO A 313 -6.54 -14.18 -11.03
N ASP A 314 -5.32 -14.73 -10.99
CA ASP A 314 -5.06 -16.05 -10.42
C ASP A 314 -5.29 -16.06 -8.90
N ILE A 315 -4.91 -14.98 -8.21
CA ILE A 315 -5.16 -14.82 -6.77
C ILE A 315 -6.66 -14.76 -6.50
N ASN A 316 -7.42 -13.97 -7.28
CA ASN A 316 -8.87 -13.83 -7.13
C ASN A 316 -9.60 -15.15 -7.38
N ASP A 317 -9.22 -15.88 -8.45
CA ASP A 317 -9.78 -17.19 -8.75
C ASP A 317 -9.55 -18.19 -7.62
N LYS A 318 -8.40 -18.10 -6.95
CA LYS A 318 -8.10 -18.92 -5.80
C LYS A 318 -8.88 -18.50 -4.56
N LEU A 319 -8.99 -17.20 -4.28
CA LEU A 319 -9.81 -16.68 -3.18
C LEU A 319 -11.30 -17.05 -3.37
N GLU A 320 -11.80 -16.98 -4.61
CA GLU A 320 -13.17 -17.42 -4.91
C GLU A 320 -13.39 -18.90 -4.59
N LYS A 321 -12.42 -19.76 -4.88
CA LYS A 321 -12.49 -21.20 -4.57
C LYS A 321 -12.38 -21.48 -3.08
N ILE A 322 -11.58 -20.69 -2.34
CA ILE A 322 -11.41 -20.85 -0.88
C ILE A 322 -12.63 -20.33 -0.11
N TYR A 323 -13.16 -19.19 -0.53
CA TYR A 323 -14.23 -18.48 0.18
C TYR A 323 -15.49 -18.34 -0.68
N SER A 324 -15.56 -17.29 -1.50
CA SER A 324 -16.65 -17.00 -2.43
C SER A 324 -16.26 -15.87 -3.38
N SER A 325 -17.04 -15.68 -4.46
CA SER A 325 -16.88 -14.52 -5.34
C SER A 325 -17.05 -13.18 -4.62
N GLU A 326 -17.96 -13.13 -3.62
CA GLU A 326 -18.18 -11.92 -2.83
C GLU A 326 -16.94 -11.54 -2.00
N ILE A 327 -16.31 -12.51 -1.34
CA ILE A 327 -15.07 -12.30 -0.57
C ILE A 327 -13.91 -11.93 -1.48
N ALA A 328 -13.78 -12.60 -2.64
CA ALA A 328 -12.77 -12.24 -3.63
C ALA A 328 -12.95 -10.78 -4.09
N ASP A 329 -14.17 -10.33 -4.37
CA ASP A 329 -14.49 -8.95 -4.71
C ASP A 329 -14.16 -7.95 -3.57
N LYS A 330 -14.45 -8.30 -2.32
CA LYS A 330 -14.12 -7.47 -1.16
C LYS A 330 -12.62 -7.22 -1.12
N ILE A 331 -11.81 -8.27 -1.16
CA ILE A 331 -10.36 -8.20 -1.04
C ILE A 331 -9.74 -7.54 -2.27
N SER A 332 -10.21 -7.88 -3.47
CA SER A 332 -9.63 -7.38 -4.71
C SER A 332 -9.86 -5.88 -4.93
N HIS A 333 -11.03 -5.34 -4.56
CA HIS A 333 -11.31 -3.93 -4.83
C HIS A 333 -12.29 -3.25 -3.88
N LYS A 334 -13.37 -3.92 -3.40
CA LYS A 334 -14.45 -3.22 -2.69
C LYS A 334 -13.99 -2.56 -1.40
N ASN A 335 -13.15 -3.25 -0.61
CA ASN A 335 -12.63 -2.73 0.66
C ASN A 335 -11.76 -1.50 0.44
N ALA A 336 -10.82 -1.56 -0.53
CA ALA A 336 -9.97 -0.44 -0.90
C ALA A 336 -10.80 0.75 -1.44
N LEU A 337 -11.76 0.48 -2.31
CA LEU A 337 -12.65 1.50 -2.86
C LEU A 337 -13.48 2.19 -1.77
N ASN A 338 -14.02 1.43 -0.82
CA ASN A 338 -14.77 1.97 0.32
C ASN A 338 -13.90 2.86 1.21
N PHE A 339 -12.65 2.45 1.44
CA PHE A 339 -11.68 3.27 2.18
C PHE A 339 -11.37 4.58 1.44
N MET A 340 -11.10 4.53 0.14
CA MET A 340 -10.87 5.72 -0.68
C MET A 340 -12.07 6.68 -0.65
N LYS A 341 -13.30 6.14 -0.80
CA LYS A 341 -14.54 6.93 -0.68
C LYS A 341 -14.65 7.62 0.68
N LYS A 342 -14.31 6.90 1.77
CA LYS A 342 -14.29 7.47 3.12
C LYS A 342 -13.29 8.64 3.22
N VAL A 343 -12.05 8.47 2.73
CA VAL A 343 -11.03 9.53 2.76
C VAL A 343 -11.47 10.75 1.94
N PHE A 344 -11.92 10.53 0.70
CA PHE A 344 -12.31 11.63 -0.16
C PHE A 344 -13.58 12.35 0.31
N SER A 345 -14.55 11.65 0.94
CA SER A 345 -15.76 12.29 1.48
C SER A 345 -15.47 13.21 2.66
N MET A 346 -14.35 13.06 3.36
CA MET A 346 -13.95 13.96 4.44
C MET A 346 -13.43 15.30 3.91
N LYS A 347 -12.98 15.37 2.65
CA LYS A 347 -12.41 16.57 2.01
C LYS A 347 -13.51 17.54 1.49
N SER A 348 -14.78 17.14 1.56
CA SER A 348 -15.96 17.94 1.16
C SER A 348 -16.38 18.96 2.21
#